data_db94121d178cc6d8c4bc61b99b9dc897
#
_entry.id   db94121d178cc6d8c4bc61b99b9dc897
#
_cell.length_a   1.000
_cell.length_b   1.000
_cell.length_c   1.000
_cell.angle_alpha   90.00
_cell.angle_beta   90.00
_cell.angle_gamma   90.00
#
_symmetry.space_group_name_H-M   'P 1'
#
loop_
_entity.id
_entity.type
_entity.pdbx_description
1 polymer ?
#
loop_
_entity_poly.entity_id
_entity_poly.type
_entity_poly.pdbx_seq_one_letter_code
_entity_poly.pdbx_strand_id
1 'polypeptide(L)'
;MFMIGLPFLPESPRWLAKVDRTEEAIRILAAIQADGNIEDPYVIAEYEEIVTALTAERLAPQGWRKFVVNGMWKRTLAGFSVQAWQQLSGANVMTYYVVYIFAMAGLQGNTKLISSGVQYALFIIFSSIMFFFVDKIGRRTLLVWGAITMAFCHFVVGGVLGAHYTYVPDGVGGDKNVVMEVTGSPAYTVIAFSYLLIIVSNVFPYLVETILTLHQIYALTLAPICWVYAAEVWSLETRASGMGIAAIGNWLFNFAIGLFIPPAFINIKWGLFVVFGVLCVLASIQFFFTYPETCGKTLEEIEVLFSKEGPHAWQTKKGSSHLAQDVENVVAAQAKGDALATIENIAKKEKDETQTTEAV
;
A
#
# COMPACT_ATOMS: atom_id res chain seq x y z
N MET A 1 -9.27 -2.70 26.88
CA MET A 1 -8.63 -1.38 27.01
C MET A 1 -9.11 -0.37 25.97
N PHE A 2 -9.18 -0.71 24.67
CA PHE A 2 -9.62 0.23 23.61
C PHE A 2 -11.03 0.82 23.87
N MET A 3 -12.01 -0.02 24.21
CA MET A 3 -13.39 0.43 24.48
C MET A 3 -13.54 1.34 25.71
N ILE A 4 -12.59 1.29 26.63
CA ILE A 4 -12.61 2.14 27.85
C ILE A 4 -12.00 3.51 27.56
N GLY A 5 -11.03 3.60 26.66
CA GLY A 5 -10.37 4.86 26.28
C GLY A 5 -11.15 5.72 25.29
N LEU A 6 -11.92 5.11 24.38
CA LEU A 6 -12.66 5.82 23.32
C LEU A 6 -13.57 6.95 23.83
N PRO A 7 -14.35 6.81 24.93
CA PRO A 7 -15.21 7.89 25.43
C PRO A 7 -14.44 9.11 25.95
N PHE A 8 -13.15 8.98 26.21
CA PHE A 8 -12.30 10.07 26.75
C PHE A 8 -11.53 10.82 25.65
N LEU A 9 -11.59 10.34 24.41
CA LEU A 9 -10.96 11.03 23.28
C LEU A 9 -11.90 12.09 22.73
N PRO A 10 -11.36 13.30 22.42
CA PRO A 10 -12.14 14.33 21.75
C PRO A 10 -12.52 13.85 20.34
N GLU A 11 -13.64 14.38 19.83
CA GLU A 11 -14.05 14.15 18.44
C GLU A 11 -13.05 14.80 17.47
N SER A 12 -13.00 14.28 16.25
CA SER A 12 -12.13 14.85 15.22
C SER A 12 -12.55 16.28 14.86
N PRO A 13 -11.63 17.27 14.85
CA PRO A 13 -11.94 18.64 14.43
C PRO A 13 -12.60 18.71 13.05
N ARG A 14 -12.14 17.89 12.10
CA ARG A 14 -12.72 17.79 10.76
C ARG A 14 -14.15 17.25 10.78
N TRP A 15 -14.45 16.28 11.62
CA TRP A 15 -15.81 15.75 11.76
C TRP A 15 -16.73 16.80 12.39
N LEU A 16 -16.26 17.52 13.41
CA LEU A 16 -17.01 18.59 14.05
C LEU A 16 -17.33 19.73 13.06
N ALA A 17 -16.36 20.14 12.25
CA ALA A 17 -16.56 21.10 11.18
C ALA A 17 -17.58 20.60 10.14
N LYS A 18 -17.58 19.30 9.83
CA LYS A 18 -18.54 18.68 8.90
C LYS A 18 -19.98 18.69 9.39
N VAL A 19 -20.19 18.63 10.70
CA VAL A 19 -21.53 18.73 11.36
C VAL A 19 -21.83 20.13 11.88
N ASP A 20 -21.10 21.15 11.39
CA ASP A 20 -21.26 22.56 11.67
C ASP A 20 -21.06 22.96 13.17
N ARG A 21 -20.29 22.15 13.92
CA ARG A 21 -19.87 22.42 15.32
C ARG A 21 -18.52 23.16 15.35
N THR A 22 -18.48 24.34 14.72
CA THR A 22 -17.27 25.14 14.48
C THR A 22 -16.47 25.47 15.73
N GLU A 23 -17.16 25.98 16.79
CA GLU A 23 -16.48 26.41 18.02
C GLU A 23 -15.74 25.24 18.70
N GLU A 24 -16.33 24.08 18.73
CA GLU A 24 -15.70 22.89 19.32
C GLU A 24 -14.52 22.40 18.47
N ALA A 25 -14.65 22.44 17.14
CA ALA A 25 -13.57 22.10 16.23
C ALA A 25 -12.34 22.98 16.48
N ILE A 26 -12.52 24.29 16.56
CA ILE A 26 -11.45 25.26 16.81
C ILE A 26 -10.85 25.05 18.22
N ARG A 27 -11.67 24.82 19.24
CA ARG A 27 -11.18 24.57 20.62
C ARG A 27 -10.30 23.32 20.69
N ILE A 28 -10.69 22.25 20.00
CA ILE A 28 -9.90 21.01 19.99
C ILE A 28 -8.61 21.20 19.20
N LEU A 29 -8.65 21.88 18.03
CA LEU A 29 -7.44 22.25 17.30
C LEU A 29 -6.48 23.04 18.16
N ALA A 30 -6.97 24.10 18.81
CA ALA A 30 -6.17 24.93 19.71
C ALA A 30 -5.57 24.13 20.87
N ALA A 31 -6.34 23.23 21.47
CA ALA A 31 -5.86 22.37 22.56
C ALA A 31 -4.75 21.41 22.14
N ILE A 32 -4.76 20.96 20.86
CA ILE A 32 -3.75 20.01 20.33
C ILE A 32 -2.49 20.74 19.88
N GLN A 33 -2.61 21.94 19.28
CA GLN A 33 -1.50 22.58 18.55
C GLN A 33 -0.99 23.87 19.17
N ALA A 34 -1.79 24.55 19.97
CA ALA A 34 -1.50 25.90 20.47
C ALA A 34 -1.83 26.08 21.96
N ASP A 35 -1.70 25.03 22.76
CA ASP A 35 -1.92 25.05 24.21
C ASP A 35 -3.26 25.74 24.63
N GLY A 36 -4.29 25.64 23.78
CA GLY A 36 -5.62 26.22 24.00
C GLY A 36 -5.81 27.64 23.46
N ASN A 37 -4.84 28.23 22.79
CA ASN A 37 -4.97 29.53 22.16
C ASN A 37 -5.74 29.43 20.83
N ILE A 38 -7.00 29.83 20.81
CA ILE A 38 -7.88 29.82 19.64
C ILE A 38 -7.56 30.93 18.60
N GLU A 39 -6.80 31.95 19.00
CA GLU A 39 -6.39 33.05 18.12
C GLU A 39 -5.01 32.78 17.47
N ASP A 40 -4.41 31.64 17.71
CA ASP A 40 -3.14 31.31 17.11
C ASP A 40 -3.27 31.23 15.56
N PRO A 41 -2.40 31.94 14.82
CA PRO A 41 -2.45 31.94 13.34
C PRO A 41 -2.44 30.58 12.70
N TYR A 42 -1.77 29.61 13.34
CA TYR A 42 -1.70 28.24 12.84
C TYR A 42 -3.04 27.51 12.96
N VAL A 43 -3.75 27.70 14.08
CA VAL A 43 -5.08 27.13 14.32
C VAL A 43 -6.09 27.68 13.32
N ILE A 44 -6.04 29.00 13.07
CA ILE A 44 -6.93 29.67 12.12
C ILE A 44 -6.67 29.15 10.69
N ALA A 45 -5.41 29.10 10.26
CA ALA A 45 -5.03 28.65 8.93
C ALA A 45 -5.45 27.18 8.70
N GLU A 46 -5.22 26.29 9.66
CA GLU A 46 -5.62 24.88 9.55
C GLU A 46 -7.14 24.70 9.53
N TYR A 47 -7.86 25.49 10.32
CA TYR A 47 -9.32 25.47 10.30
C TYR A 47 -9.88 25.95 8.94
N GLU A 48 -9.31 27.00 8.35
CA GLU A 48 -9.67 27.48 7.01
C GLU A 48 -9.40 26.42 5.94
N GLU A 49 -8.28 25.69 6.03
CA GLU A 49 -7.99 24.57 5.13
C GLU A 49 -9.03 23.44 5.27
N ILE A 50 -9.41 23.10 6.51
CA ILE A 50 -10.46 22.10 6.77
C ILE A 50 -11.79 22.54 6.14
N VAL A 51 -12.20 23.80 6.32
CA VAL A 51 -13.47 24.34 5.77
C VAL A 51 -13.44 24.35 4.25
N THR A 52 -12.33 24.75 3.65
CA THR A 52 -12.15 24.76 2.19
C THR A 52 -12.28 23.35 1.62
N ALA A 53 -11.60 22.38 2.22
CA ALA A 53 -11.69 20.98 1.83
C ALA A 53 -13.12 20.41 2.00
N LEU A 54 -13.83 20.76 3.07
CA LEU A 54 -15.21 20.33 3.30
C LEU A 54 -16.19 21.00 2.32
N THR A 55 -15.95 22.23 1.92
CA THR A 55 -16.77 22.92 0.93
C THR A 55 -16.64 22.25 -0.43
N ALA A 56 -15.43 21.90 -0.85
CA ALA A 56 -15.18 21.12 -2.05
C ALA A 56 -15.85 19.73 -1.97
N GLU A 57 -15.77 19.07 -0.80
CA GLU A 57 -16.46 17.78 -0.57
C GLU A 57 -18.00 17.90 -0.70
N ARG A 58 -18.59 19.00 -0.22
CA ARG A 58 -20.05 19.24 -0.32
C ARG A 58 -20.52 19.52 -1.75
N LEU A 59 -19.68 20.13 -2.59
CA LEU A 59 -19.96 20.41 -4.01
C LEU A 59 -19.75 19.18 -4.89
N ALA A 60 -18.97 18.20 -4.46
CA ALA A 60 -18.72 16.98 -5.21
C ALA A 60 -19.99 16.12 -5.37
N PRO A 61 -20.08 15.31 -6.46
CA PRO A 61 -21.18 14.38 -6.66
C PRO A 61 -21.38 13.48 -5.45
N GLN A 62 -22.61 13.40 -4.94
CA GLN A 62 -22.93 12.61 -3.75
C GLN A 62 -23.27 11.15 -4.09
N GLY A 63 -23.10 10.25 -3.11
CA GLY A 63 -23.44 8.84 -3.22
C GLY A 63 -22.44 8.04 -4.08
N TRP A 64 -22.87 6.89 -4.59
CA TRP A 64 -22.01 5.97 -5.37
C TRP A 64 -21.57 6.52 -6.73
N ARG A 65 -22.30 7.48 -7.27
CA ARG A 65 -21.97 8.10 -8.56
C ARG A 65 -20.61 8.78 -8.55
N LYS A 66 -20.16 9.33 -7.43
CA LYS A 66 -18.84 9.98 -7.28
C LYS A 66 -17.65 9.05 -7.62
N PHE A 67 -17.83 7.73 -7.56
CA PHE A 67 -16.78 6.75 -7.83
C PHE A 67 -16.72 6.28 -9.28
N VAL A 68 -17.70 6.65 -10.09
CA VAL A 68 -17.83 6.16 -11.49
C VAL A 68 -17.78 7.29 -12.50
N VAL A 69 -18.37 8.45 -12.16
CA VAL A 69 -18.49 9.61 -13.06
C VAL A 69 -17.14 10.31 -13.26
N ASN A 70 -16.98 11.01 -14.37
CA ASN A 70 -15.80 11.85 -14.68
C ASN A 70 -14.45 11.11 -14.65
N GLY A 71 -14.43 9.83 -15.05
CA GLY A 71 -13.18 9.06 -15.07
C GLY A 71 -12.75 8.48 -13.71
N MET A 72 -13.48 8.77 -12.63
CA MET A 72 -13.20 8.26 -11.28
C MET A 72 -13.19 6.73 -11.19
N TRP A 73 -13.87 6.02 -12.12
CA TRP A 73 -13.85 4.57 -12.15
C TRP A 73 -12.44 3.98 -12.25
N LYS A 74 -11.49 4.65 -12.94
CA LYS A 74 -10.09 4.20 -13.02
C LYS A 74 -9.42 4.25 -11.64
N ARG A 75 -9.65 5.34 -10.88
CA ARG A 75 -9.16 5.51 -9.51
C ARG A 75 -9.78 4.50 -8.58
N THR A 76 -11.10 4.30 -8.70
CA THR A 76 -11.84 3.31 -7.92
C THR A 76 -11.32 1.91 -8.17
N LEU A 77 -11.11 1.55 -9.43
CA LEU A 77 -10.52 0.26 -9.79
C LEU A 77 -9.10 0.12 -9.24
N ALA A 78 -8.26 1.15 -9.37
CA ALA A 78 -6.89 1.12 -8.86
C ALA A 78 -6.87 0.99 -7.32
N GLY A 79 -7.63 1.81 -6.59
CA GLY A 79 -7.69 1.78 -5.12
C GLY A 79 -8.28 0.47 -4.57
N PHE A 80 -9.32 -0.08 -5.19
CA PHE A 80 -9.90 -1.37 -4.83
C PHE A 80 -8.95 -2.52 -5.15
N SER A 81 -8.44 -2.56 -6.41
CA SER A 81 -7.65 -3.70 -6.86
C SER A 81 -6.26 -3.76 -6.24
N VAL A 82 -5.64 -2.64 -5.85
CA VAL A 82 -4.34 -2.69 -5.16
C VAL A 82 -4.45 -3.41 -3.82
N GLN A 83 -5.53 -3.20 -3.10
CA GLN A 83 -5.80 -3.86 -1.84
C GLN A 83 -6.22 -5.32 -2.02
N ALA A 84 -6.98 -5.62 -3.08
CA ALA A 84 -7.31 -6.99 -3.47
C ALA A 84 -6.06 -7.78 -3.84
N TRP A 85 -5.16 -7.23 -4.66
CA TRP A 85 -3.90 -7.87 -5.05
C TRP A 85 -2.94 -8.05 -3.87
N GLN A 86 -2.96 -7.14 -2.89
CA GLN A 86 -2.21 -7.31 -1.66
C GLN A 86 -2.57 -8.65 -0.98
N GLN A 87 -3.84 -8.98 -0.92
CA GLN A 87 -4.31 -10.23 -0.34
C GLN A 87 -4.04 -11.42 -1.27
N LEU A 88 -4.37 -11.28 -2.56
CA LEU A 88 -4.17 -12.31 -3.58
C LEU A 88 -2.69 -12.63 -3.85
N SER A 89 -1.76 -11.81 -3.36
CA SER A 89 -0.32 -12.11 -3.44
C SER A 89 0.11 -13.35 -2.65
N GLY A 90 -0.77 -13.91 -1.81
CA GLY A 90 -0.47 -15.09 -1.00
C GLY A 90 0.35 -14.78 0.27
N ALA A 91 0.61 -13.50 0.58
CA ALA A 91 1.32 -13.12 1.80
C ALA A 91 0.64 -13.67 3.06
N ASN A 92 -0.68 -13.74 3.06
CA ASN A 92 -1.45 -14.29 4.18
C ASN A 92 -1.24 -15.78 4.40
N VAL A 93 -0.90 -16.55 3.36
CA VAL A 93 -0.49 -17.95 3.53
C VAL A 93 0.76 -18.02 4.40
N MET A 94 1.72 -17.15 4.10
CA MET A 94 2.97 -17.07 4.86
C MET A 94 2.78 -16.46 6.26
N THR A 95 1.75 -15.66 6.46
CA THR A 95 1.50 -15.01 7.74
C THR A 95 0.66 -15.90 8.66
N TYR A 96 -0.50 -16.34 8.20
CA TYR A 96 -1.44 -17.08 9.07
C TYR A 96 -1.11 -18.56 9.19
N TYR A 97 -0.50 -19.15 8.14
CA TYR A 97 -0.23 -20.58 8.04
C TYR A 97 1.27 -20.90 8.04
N VAL A 98 2.11 -19.97 8.50
CA VAL A 98 3.56 -20.17 8.59
C VAL A 98 3.95 -21.41 9.40
N VAL A 99 3.21 -21.69 10.47
CA VAL A 99 3.42 -22.88 11.32
C VAL A 99 3.19 -24.17 10.50
N TYR A 100 2.24 -24.18 9.58
CA TYR A 100 1.98 -25.33 8.69
C TYR A 100 3.12 -25.50 7.67
N ILE A 101 3.61 -24.40 7.09
CA ILE A 101 4.72 -24.43 6.12
C ILE A 101 5.99 -24.99 6.78
N PHE A 102 6.27 -24.56 8.01
CA PHE A 102 7.42 -25.09 8.75
C PHE A 102 7.24 -26.53 9.20
N ALA A 103 6.00 -26.95 9.52
CA ALA A 103 5.71 -28.35 9.77
C ALA A 103 5.92 -29.21 8.50
N MET A 104 5.49 -28.72 7.33
CA MET A 104 5.77 -29.39 6.03
C MET A 104 7.26 -29.53 5.76
N ALA A 105 8.08 -28.59 6.20
CA ALA A 105 9.54 -28.61 6.09
C ALA A 105 10.23 -29.39 7.22
N GLY A 106 9.49 -30.18 7.99
CA GLY A 106 10.03 -31.08 9.01
C GLY A 106 10.36 -30.42 10.36
N LEU A 107 10.03 -29.13 10.57
CA LEU A 107 10.20 -28.50 11.89
C LEU A 107 9.06 -28.92 12.83
N GLN A 108 9.42 -29.46 13.99
CA GLN A 108 8.47 -29.97 14.97
C GLN A 108 8.58 -29.26 16.33
N GLY A 109 7.55 -29.42 17.15
CA GLY A 109 7.52 -28.92 18.53
C GLY A 109 7.71 -27.40 18.62
N ASN A 110 8.53 -26.99 19.59
CA ASN A 110 8.78 -25.55 19.83
C ASN A 110 9.57 -24.85 18.71
N THR A 111 10.33 -25.59 17.90
CA THR A 111 11.14 -25.01 16.82
C THR A 111 10.27 -24.32 15.78
N LYS A 112 9.12 -24.89 15.40
CA LYS A 112 8.21 -24.26 14.44
C LYS A 112 7.59 -22.95 14.98
N LEU A 113 7.32 -22.88 16.29
CA LEU A 113 6.77 -21.68 16.94
C LEU A 113 7.84 -20.57 17.06
N ILE A 114 9.05 -20.91 17.46
CA ILE A 114 10.17 -19.98 17.54
C ILE A 114 10.46 -19.42 16.16
N SER A 115 10.53 -20.29 15.15
CA SER A 115 10.73 -19.91 13.76
C SER A 115 9.67 -18.92 13.27
N SER A 116 8.41 -19.16 13.59
CA SER A 116 7.33 -18.23 13.26
C SER A 116 7.50 -16.87 13.95
N GLY A 117 7.88 -16.86 15.22
CA GLY A 117 8.16 -15.62 15.97
C GLY A 117 9.29 -14.80 15.36
N VAL A 118 10.38 -15.46 14.95
CA VAL A 118 11.50 -14.81 14.24
C VAL A 118 11.05 -14.20 12.92
N GLN A 119 10.17 -14.88 12.17
CA GLN A 119 9.63 -14.35 10.92
C GLN A 119 8.85 -13.05 11.13
N TYR A 120 8.01 -12.96 12.16
CA TYR A 120 7.30 -11.71 12.48
C TYR A 120 8.23 -10.59 12.94
N ALA A 121 9.27 -10.90 13.72
CA ALA A 121 10.26 -9.92 14.13
C ALA A 121 10.97 -9.31 12.92
N LEU A 122 11.37 -10.14 11.97
CA LEU A 122 11.99 -9.68 10.73
C LEU A 122 11.02 -8.86 9.86
N PHE A 123 9.75 -9.27 9.78
CA PHE A 123 8.74 -8.49 9.08
C PHE A 123 8.66 -7.06 9.60
N ILE A 124 8.67 -6.87 10.92
CA ILE A 124 8.64 -5.54 11.54
C ILE A 124 9.91 -4.75 11.17
N ILE A 125 11.09 -5.37 11.25
CA ILE A 125 12.35 -4.72 10.92
C ILE A 125 12.37 -4.24 9.47
N PHE A 126 12.05 -5.13 8.51
CA PHE A 126 12.08 -4.80 7.10
C PHE A 126 10.99 -3.81 6.70
N SER A 127 9.80 -3.92 7.27
CA SER A 127 8.72 -2.95 7.07
C SER A 127 9.12 -1.56 7.56
N SER A 128 9.82 -1.48 8.69
CA SER A 128 10.34 -0.21 9.24
C SER A 128 11.42 0.41 8.34
N ILE A 129 12.30 -0.40 7.78
CA ILE A 129 13.33 0.06 6.85
C ILE A 129 12.69 0.72 5.61
N MET A 130 11.55 0.20 5.15
CA MET A 130 10.89 0.70 3.96
C MET A 130 10.41 2.15 4.08
N PHE A 131 10.08 2.63 5.28
CA PHE A 131 9.71 4.04 5.49
C PHE A 131 10.77 5.03 5.00
N PHE A 132 12.05 4.65 5.02
CA PHE A 132 13.14 5.50 4.54
C PHE A 132 13.36 5.45 3.02
N PHE A 133 12.81 4.44 2.35
CA PHE A 133 13.08 4.18 0.93
C PHE A 133 11.86 4.37 0.03
N VAL A 134 10.65 4.39 0.58
CA VAL A 134 9.39 4.48 -0.18
C VAL A 134 9.36 5.69 -1.13
N ASP A 135 9.82 6.85 -0.65
CA ASP A 135 9.84 8.09 -1.46
C ASP A 135 11.04 8.15 -2.42
N LYS A 136 12.03 7.27 -2.23
CA LYS A 136 13.22 7.22 -3.10
C LYS A 136 13.03 6.31 -4.30
N ILE A 137 12.30 5.21 -4.19
CA ILE A 137 12.19 4.19 -5.23
C ILE A 137 10.99 4.44 -6.14
N GLY A 138 9.84 4.81 -5.58
CA GLY A 138 8.57 5.01 -6.30
C GLY A 138 7.59 3.85 -6.09
N ARG A 139 6.29 4.20 -6.07
CA ARG A 139 5.21 3.27 -5.69
C ARG A 139 5.01 2.18 -6.74
N ARG A 140 4.88 2.57 -8.01
CA ARG A 140 4.68 1.64 -9.12
C ARG A 140 5.84 0.67 -9.29
N THR A 141 7.06 1.17 -9.20
CA THR A 141 8.28 0.36 -9.31
C THR A 141 8.29 -0.74 -8.24
N LEU A 142 7.99 -0.38 -6.98
CA LEU A 142 7.93 -1.32 -5.87
C LEU A 142 6.80 -2.35 -6.01
N LEU A 143 5.62 -1.94 -6.49
CA LEU A 143 4.50 -2.87 -6.73
C LEU A 143 4.84 -3.89 -7.81
N VAL A 144 5.38 -3.45 -8.94
CA VAL A 144 5.70 -4.33 -10.08
C VAL A 144 6.81 -5.31 -9.72
N TRP A 145 7.95 -4.82 -9.23
CA TRP A 145 9.08 -5.69 -8.89
C TRP A 145 8.79 -6.58 -7.68
N GLY A 146 8.06 -6.05 -6.69
CA GLY A 146 7.60 -6.84 -5.56
C GLY A 146 6.74 -8.03 -5.99
N ALA A 147 5.77 -7.80 -6.86
CA ALA A 147 4.90 -8.86 -7.37
C ALA A 147 5.67 -9.89 -8.21
N ILE A 148 6.59 -9.47 -9.10
CA ILE A 148 7.43 -10.38 -9.90
C ILE A 148 8.29 -11.27 -9.00
N THR A 149 8.95 -10.67 -8.02
CA THR A 149 9.85 -11.42 -7.14
C THR A 149 9.06 -12.36 -6.22
N MET A 150 7.88 -11.95 -5.76
CA MET A 150 6.98 -12.85 -5.01
C MET A 150 6.51 -14.03 -5.88
N ALA A 151 6.15 -13.78 -7.15
CA ALA A 151 5.79 -14.84 -8.09
C ALA A 151 6.91 -15.87 -8.24
N PHE A 152 8.13 -15.41 -8.45
CA PHE A 152 9.31 -16.26 -8.54
C PHE A 152 9.47 -17.16 -7.31
N CYS A 153 9.40 -16.58 -6.10
CA CYS A 153 9.53 -17.35 -4.87
C CYS A 153 8.39 -18.36 -4.69
N HIS A 154 7.15 -18.00 -5.04
CA HIS A 154 6.03 -18.94 -5.01
C HIS A 154 6.24 -20.13 -5.96
N PHE A 155 6.72 -19.88 -7.19
CA PHE A 155 7.02 -20.95 -8.12
C PHE A 155 8.15 -21.85 -7.63
N VAL A 156 9.18 -21.30 -6.98
CA VAL A 156 10.25 -22.11 -6.38
C VAL A 156 9.72 -22.98 -5.25
N VAL A 157 8.98 -22.41 -4.31
CA VAL A 157 8.39 -23.17 -3.20
C VAL A 157 7.45 -24.25 -3.72
N GLY A 158 6.54 -23.90 -4.63
CA GLY A 158 5.61 -24.83 -5.25
C GLY A 158 6.31 -25.94 -6.03
N GLY A 159 7.35 -25.61 -6.79
CA GLY A 159 8.14 -26.57 -7.57
C GLY A 159 8.93 -27.54 -6.69
N VAL A 160 9.59 -27.04 -5.63
CA VAL A 160 10.34 -27.89 -4.70
C VAL A 160 9.40 -28.81 -3.92
N LEU A 161 8.30 -28.29 -3.41
CA LEU A 161 7.26 -29.09 -2.76
C LEU A 161 6.71 -30.13 -3.73
N GLY A 162 6.38 -29.75 -4.97
CA GLY A 162 5.83 -30.66 -5.98
C GLY A 162 6.75 -31.78 -6.35
N ALA A 163 8.06 -31.51 -6.41
CA ALA A 163 9.07 -32.52 -6.80
C ALA A 163 9.48 -33.49 -5.67
N HIS A 164 9.39 -33.06 -4.40
CA HIS A 164 10.04 -33.78 -3.29
C HIS A 164 9.11 -34.05 -2.08
N TYR A 165 7.80 -33.81 -2.19
CA TYR A 165 6.91 -34.07 -1.06
C TYR A 165 6.63 -35.56 -0.88
N THR A 166 6.54 -35.95 0.39
CA THR A 166 5.99 -37.26 0.79
C THR A 166 4.59 -37.03 1.33
N TYR A 167 3.63 -37.83 0.88
CA TYR A 167 2.25 -37.74 1.37
C TYR A 167 2.12 -38.41 2.72
N VAL A 168 1.58 -37.72 3.71
CA VAL A 168 1.37 -38.20 5.08
C VAL A 168 -0.14 -38.20 5.37
N PRO A 169 -0.86 -39.34 5.22
CA PRO A 169 -2.32 -39.40 5.35
C PRO A 169 -2.85 -38.98 6.73
N ASP A 170 -2.09 -39.32 7.79
CA ASP A 170 -2.46 -39.02 9.17
C ASP A 170 -2.09 -37.61 9.63
N GLY A 171 -1.47 -36.83 8.74
CA GLY A 171 -0.99 -35.49 8.99
C GLY A 171 0.38 -35.43 9.65
N VAL A 172 1.13 -34.36 9.37
CA VAL A 172 2.46 -34.11 9.92
C VAL A 172 2.36 -33.63 11.37
N GLY A 173 3.02 -34.35 12.28
CA GLY A 173 2.98 -34.01 13.72
C GLY A 173 1.59 -34.10 14.36
N GLY A 174 0.67 -34.88 13.76
CA GLY A 174 -0.70 -35.09 14.25
C GLY A 174 -1.69 -34.01 13.74
N ASP A 175 -1.28 -33.08 12.91
CA ASP A 175 -2.16 -32.09 12.30
C ASP A 175 -2.68 -32.57 10.94
N LYS A 176 -3.96 -32.93 10.89
CA LYS A 176 -4.62 -33.45 9.69
C LYS A 176 -4.72 -32.47 8.52
N ASN A 177 -4.46 -31.19 8.77
CA ASN A 177 -4.45 -30.16 7.71
C ASN A 177 -3.11 -30.12 6.97
N VAL A 178 -2.06 -30.75 7.49
CA VAL A 178 -0.73 -30.77 6.91
C VAL A 178 -0.43 -32.18 6.41
N VAL A 179 -0.82 -32.46 5.15
CA VAL A 179 -0.72 -33.81 4.54
C VAL A 179 0.53 -34.02 3.69
N MET A 180 1.43 -33.05 3.69
CA MET A 180 2.69 -33.08 2.94
C MET A 180 3.87 -32.86 3.87
N GLU A 181 4.92 -33.64 3.69
CA GLU A 181 6.20 -33.44 4.37
C GLU A 181 7.34 -33.47 3.35
N VAL A 182 8.31 -32.60 3.53
CA VAL A 182 9.55 -32.58 2.76
C VAL A 182 10.69 -32.66 3.75
N THR A 183 11.60 -33.61 3.52
CA THR A 183 12.76 -33.85 4.40
C THR A 183 14.08 -33.68 3.65
N GLY A 184 15.16 -33.47 4.39
CA GLY A 184 16.50 -33.34 3.84
C GLY A 184 16.76 -31.98 3.14
N SER A 185 17.63 -32.00 2.14
CA SER A 185 18.05 -30.80 1.40
C SER A 185 16.91 -29.97 0.79
N PRO A 186 15.86 -30.57 0.19
CA PRO A 186 14.72 -29.81 -0.34
C PRO A 186 13.93 -29.05 0.75
N ALA A 187 13.85 -29.59 1.97
CA ALA A 187 13.20 -28.91 3.11
C ALA A 187 13.90 -27.59 3.44
N TYR A 188 15.24 -27.59 3.43
CA TYR A 188 16.00 -26.36 3.63
C TYR A 188 15.72 -25.30 2.55
N THR A 189 15.46 -25.74 1.32
CA THR A 189 15.08 -24.82 0.24
C THR A 189 13.71 -24.21 0.52
N VAL A 190 12.71 -24.99 0.93
CA VAL A 190 11.38 -24.49 1.31
C VAL A 190 11.49 -23.50 2.47
N ILE A 191 12.23 -23.87 3.53
CA ILE A 191 12.49 -23.00 4.68
C ILE A 191 13.24 -21.76 4.21
N ALA A 192 14.27 -21.91 3.40
CA ALA A 192 15.04 -20.82 2.88
C ALA A 192 14.16 -19.86 2.06
N PHE A 193 13.36 -20.29 1.13
CA PHE A 193 12.47 -19.41 0.36
C PHE A 193 11.26 -18.89 1.15
N SER A 194 10.91 -19.52 2.26
CA SER A 194 9.98 -18.96 3.26
C SER A 194 10.65 -17.95 4.18
N TYR A 195 11.92 -18.10 4.44
CA TYR A 195 12.77 -17.27 5.30
C TYR A 195 13.83 -16.47 4.54
N LEU A 196 14.35 -16.96 3.46
CA LEU A 196 15.68 -16.78 2.80
C LEU A 196 16.48 -15.50 3.06
N LEU A 197 16.20 -14.72 4.04
CA LEU A 197 16.96 -13.52 4.39
C LEU A 197 17.87 -13.66 5.60
N ILE A 198 17.68 -14.70 6.43
CA ILE A 198 18.36 -14.77 7.71
C ILE A 198 19.73 -15.45 7.60
N ILE A 199 19.83 -16.46 6.73
CA ILE A 199 21.01 -17.36 6.75
C ILE A 199 22.07 -16.96 5.72
N VAL A 200 21.68 -16.34 4.60
CA VAL A 200 22.60 -15.99 3.51
C VAL A 200 23.47 -14.76 3.83
N SER A 201 23.03 -13.89 4.77
CA SER A 201 23.80 -12.72 5.18
C SER A 201 25.15 -13.06 5.84
N ASN A 202 25.31 -14.29 6.33
CA ASN A 202 26.58 -14.75 6.96
C ASN A 202 27.53 -15.51 6.03
N VAL A 203 27.07 -15.92 4.82
CA VAL A 203 27.87 -16.76 3.92
C VAL A 203 28.32 -16.05 2.64
N PHE A 204 27.53 -15.09 2.12
CA PHE A 204 27.87 -14.37 0.88
C PHE A 204 27.46 -12.88 0.94
N PRO A 205 28.33 -11.96 1.39
CA PRO A 205 27.97 -10.55 1.53
C PRO A 205 27.69 -9.80 0.21
N TYR A 206 28.03 -10.36 -0.95
CA TYR A 206 27.84 -9.72 -2.26
C TYR A 206 26.59 -10.16 -3.03
N LEU A 207 25.85 -11.17 -2.55
CA LEU A 207 24.63 -11.66 -3.17
C LEU A 207 23.34 -11.15 -2.49
N VAL A 208 23.49 -10.44 -1.38
CA VAL A 208 22.41 -9.95 -0.52
C VAL A 208 21.58 -8.84 -1.18
N GLU A 209 22.14 -8.13 -2.16
CA GLU A 209 21.40 -7.04 -2.86
C GLU A 209 20.31 -7.54 -3.81
N THR A 210 20.27 -8.82 -4.16
CA THR A 210 19.44 -9.30 -5.27
C THR A 210 18.31 -10.27 -4.88
N ILE A 211 18.31 -10.88 -3.68
CA ILE A 211 17.37 -11.97 -3.35
C ILE A 211 16.64 -11.74 -2.01
N LEU A 212 15.60 -10.93 -2.08
CA LEU A 212 14.63 -10.75 -0.98
C LEU A 212 13.51 -11.78 -1.08
N THR A 213 13.11 -12.40 0.03
CA THR A 213 12.14 -13.50 0.11
C THR A 213 10.68 -13.07 0.07
N LEU A 214 9.77 -14.04 -0.12
CA LEU A 214 8.33 -13.82 -0.17
C LEU A 214 7.81 -12.91 0.94
N HIS A 215 8.08 -13.26 2.19
CA HIS A 215 7.54 -12.50 3.30
C HIS A 215 8.28 -11.17 3.50
N GLN A 216 9.58 -11.14 3.31
CA GLN A 216 10.40 -9.94 3.44
C GLN A 216 10.23 -9.03 2.21
N ILE A 217 10.10 -9.59 1.02
CA ILE A 217 9.76 -8.85 -0.19
C ILE A 217 8.38 -8.21 -0.01
N TYR A 218 7.41 -8.93 0.54
CA TYR A 218 6.11 -8.37 0.86
C TYR A 218 6.23 -7.23 1.89
N ALA A 219 7.02 -7.39 2.94
CA ALA A 219 7.26 -6.36 3.96
C ALA A 219 7.90 -5.09 3.38
N LEU A 220 8.82 -5.26 2.41
CA LEU A 220 9.52 -4.15 1.74
C LEU A 220 8.72 -3.55 0.58
N THR A 221 7.71 -4.22 0.05
CA THR A 221 7.01 -3.78 -1.16
C THR A 221 5.50 -3.68 -0.95
N LEU A 222 4.75 -4.75 -1.17
CA LEU A 222 3.29 -4.72 -1.20
C LEU A 222 2.66 -4.35 0.14
N ALA A 223 3.25 -4.73 1.27
CA ALA A 223 2.67 -4.47 2.59
C ALA A 223 2.45 -2.96 2.85
N PRO A 224 3.48 -2.10 2.80
CA PRO A 224 3.31 -0.67 2.98
C PRO A 224 2.76 0.03 1.73
N ILE A 225 3.26 -0.33 0.54
CA ILE A 225 2.99 0.42 -0.69
C ILE A 225 1.53 0.34 -1.12
N CYS A 226 0.85 -0.79 -0.93
CA CYS A 226 -0.56 -0.91 -1.26
C CYS A 226 -1.43 0.07 -0.46
N TRP A 227 -1.10 0.33 0.81
CA TRP A 227 -1.80 1.31 1.63
C TRP A 227 -1.47 2.75 1.24
N VAL A 228 -0.18 3.04 0.99
CA VAL A 228 0.27 4.36 0.52
C VAL A 228 -0.38 4.67 -0.82
N TYR A 229 -0.29 3.76 -1.80
CA TYR A 229 -0.89 3.96 -3.11
C TYR A 229 -2.41 4.11 -3.05
N ALA A 230 -3.08 3.28 -2.25
CA ALA A 230 -4.53 3.41 -2.03
C ALA A 230 -4.90 4.78 -1.45
N ALA A 231 -4.08 5.39 -0.59
CA ALA A 231 -4.34 6.72 -0.04
C ALA A 231 -4.07 7.85 -1.05
N GLU A 232 -3.09 7.69 -1.94
CA GLU A 232 -2.68 8.70 -2.92
C GLU A 232 -3.60 8.75 -4.15
N VAL A 233 -4.22 7.64 -4.53
CA VAL A 233 -5.06 7.53 -5.73
C VAL A 233 -6.33 8.39 -5.69
N TRP A 234 -6.86 8.69 -4.51
CA TRP A 234 -8.11 9.42 -4.35
C TRP A 234 -7.90 10.94 -4.35
N SER A 235 -8.83 11.68 -4.97
CA SER A 235 -8.90 13.12 -4.79
C SER A 235 -9.22 13.47 -3.33
N LEU A 236 -8.88 14.67 -2.91
CA LEU A 236 -9.09 15.13 -1.53
C LEU A 236 -10.55 14.93 -1.08
N GLU A 237 -11.51 15.21 -1.95
CA GLU A 237 -12.95 15.13 -1.71
C GLU A 237 -13.45 13.69 -1.50
N THR A 238 -12.88 12.74 -2.22
CA THR A 238 -13.35 11.34 -2.22
C THR A 238 -12.49 10.42 -1.38
N ARG A 239 -11.33 10.88 -0.87
CA ARG A 239 -10.30 10.07 -0.20
C ARG A 239 -10.86 9.24 0.95
N ALA A 240 -11.62 9.85 1.88
CA ALA A 240 -12.14 9.15 3.05
C ALA A 240 -13.06 7.98 2.65
N SER A 241 -13.99 8.23 1.72
CA SER A 241 -14.91 7.19 1.22
C SER A 241 -14.20 6.19 0.29
N GLY A 242 -13.22 6.66 -0.48
CA GLY A 242 -12.41 5.84 -1.37
C GLY A 242 -11.52 4.86 -0.61
N MET A 243 -10.92 5.31 0.50
CA MET A 243 -10.20 4.41 1.41
C MET A 243 -11.11 3.34 2.01
N GLY A 244 -12.39 3.65 2.27
CA GLY A 244 -13.39 2.66 2.63
C GLY A 244 -13.58 1.59 1.57
N ILE A 245 -13.66 1.97 0.28
CA ILE A 245 -13.75 1.02 -0.84
C ILE A 245 -12.48 0.16 -0.95
N ALA A 246 -11.31 0.77 -0.80
CA ALA A 246 -10.04 0.05 -0.77
C ALA A 246 -9.99 -0.98 0.37
N ALA A 247 -10.44 -0.59 1.57
CA ALA A 247 -10.54 -1.47 2.73
C ALA A 247 -11.54 -2.63 2.49
N ILE A 248 -12.66 -2.39 1.82
CA ILE A 248 -13.58 -3.47 1.41
C ILE A 248 -12.84 -4.48 0.51
N GLY A 249 -12.07 -4.01 -0.48
CA GLY A 249 -11.25 -4.88 -1.31
C GLY A 249 -10.28 -5.73 -0.48
N ASN A 250 -9.58 -5.12 0.47
CA ASN A 250 -8.66 -5.81 1.37
C ASN A 250 -9.36 -6.92 2.17
N TRP A 251 -10.38 -6.57 2.93
CA TRP A 251 -11.05 -7.50 3.85
C TRP A 251 -11.87 -8.58 3.16
N LEU A 252 -12.49 -8.26 2.02
CA LEU A 252 -13.25 -9.23 1.22
C LEU A 252 -12.33 -10.36 0.72
N PHE A 253 -11.20 -9.99 0.13
CA PHE A 253 -10.25 -10.99 -0.36
C PHE A 253 -9.50 -11.68 0.77
N ASN A 254 -9.22 -10.99 1.89
CA ASN A 254 -8.68 -11.64 3.09
C ASN A 254 -9.60 -12.74 3.59
N PHE A 255 -10.90 -12.45 3.74
CA PHE A 255 -11.91 -13.41 4.13
C PHE A 255 -12.00 -14.60 3.17
N ALA A 256 -12.06 -14.33 1.85
CA ALA A 256 -12.12 -15.37 0.84
C ALA A 256 -10.90 -16.31 0.89
N ILE A 257 -9.69 -15.75 1.05
CA ILE A 257 -8.45 -16.50 1.17
C ILE A 257 -8.43 -17.31 2.48
N GLY A 258 -8.88 -16.72 3.60
CA GLY A 258 -8.98 -17.43 4.87
C GLY A 258 -9.84 -18.70 4.80
N LEU A 259 -10.92 -18.66 4.02
CA LEU A 259 -11.75 -19.83 3.75
C LEU A 259 -11.14 -20.81 2.73
N PHE A 260 -10.43 -20.27 1.75
CA PHE A 260 -9.86 -21.07 0.65
C PHE A 260 -8.61 -21.87 1.06
N ILE A 261 -7.74 -21.33 1.90
CA ILE A 261 -6.42 -21.90 2.19
C ILE A 261 -6.50 -23.28 2.87
N PRO A 262 -7.31 -23.50 3.97
CA PRO A 262 -7.33 -24.80 4.64
C PRO A 262 -7.72 -25.97 3.71
N PRO A 263 -8.81 -25.91 2.94
CA PRO A 263 -9.12 -26.97 1.99
C PRO A 263 -8.12 -27.06 0.84
N ALA A 264 -7.46 -25.97 0.45
CA ALA A 264 -6.46 -25.96 -0.62
C ALA A 264 -5.19 -26.70 -0.21
N PHE A 265 -4.73 -26.60 1.02
CA PHE A 265 -3.60 -27.41 1.52
C PHE A 265 -3.83 -28.91 1.41
N ILE A 266 -5.08 -29.35 1.59
CA ILE A 266 -5.44 -30.77 1.50
C ILE A 266 -5.61 -31.19 0.03
N ASN A 267 -6.35 -30.42 -0.77
CA ASN A 267 -6.80 -30.83 -2.09
C ASN A 267 -5.82 -30.45 -3.21
N ILE A 268 -5.30 -29.21 -3.21
CA ILE A 268 -4.40 -28.68 -4.25
C ILE A 268 -2.93 -28.88 -3.84
N LYS A 269 -2.67 -29.01 -2.54
CA LYS A 269 -1.34 -29.27 -1.98
C LYS A 269 -0.33 -28.19 -2.43
N TRP A 270 0.81 -28.62 -3.00
CA TRP A 270 1.85 -27.72 -3.53
C TRP A 270 1.35 -26.77 -4.63
N GLY A 271 0.30 -27.16 -5.35
CA GLY A 271 -0.32 -26.32 -6.37
C GLY A 271 -0.87 -25.00 -5.84
N LEU A 272 -1.14 -24.89 -4.52
CA LEU A 272 -1.52 -23.65 -3.88
C LEU A 272 -0.49 -22.52 -4.11
N PHE A 273 0.80 -22.83 -4.00
CA PHE A 273 1.87 -21.85 -4.24
C PHE A 273 1.95 -21.48 -5.72
N VAL A 274 1.71 -22.41 -6.64
CA VAL A 274 1.65 -22.11 -8.08
C VAL A 274 0.49 -21.17 -8.39
N VAL A 275 -0.68 -21.35 -7.78
CA VAL A 275 -1.83 -20.45 -7.93
C VAL A 275 -1.45 -19.03 -7.49
N PHE A 276 -0.84 -18.85 -6.33
CA PHE A 276 -0.40 -17.52 -5.87
C PHE A 276 0.71 -16.95 -6.76
N GLY A 277 1.63 -17.77 -7.26
CA GLY A 277 2.62 -17.35 -8.23
C GLY A 277 1.99 -16.75 -9.49
N VAL A 278 0.99 -17.42 -10.07
CA VAL A 278 0.24 -16.91 -11.22
C VAL A 278 -0.49 -15.62 -10.90
N LEU A 279 -1.15 -15.55 -9.74
CA LEU A 279 -1.84 -14.31 -9.30
C LEU A 279 -0.87 -13.14 -9.14
N CYS A 280 0.34 -13.36 -8.62
CA CYS A 280 1.37 -12.33 -8.53
C CYS A 280 1.84 -11.85 -9.92
N VAL A 281 1.95 -12.74 -10.90
CA VAL A 281 2.26 -12.37 -12.30
C VAL A 281 1.15 -11.47 -12.85
N LEU A 282 -0.12 -11.85 -12.68
CA LEU A 282 -1.26 -11.07 -13.12
C LEU A 282 -1.32 -9.69 -12.43
N ALA A 283 -1.03 -9.65 -11.12
CA ALA A 283 -0.92 -8.40 -10.37
C ALA A 283 0.17 -7.49 -10.96
N SER A 284 1.35 -8.04 -11.23
CA SER A 284 2.46 -7.28 -11.84
C SER A 284 2.08 -6.70 -13.21
N ILE A 285 1.39 -7.47 -14.04
CA ILE A 285 0.89 -7.01 -15.34
C ILE A 285 -0.10 -5.84 -15.13
N GLN A 286 -1.05 -5.97 -14.25
CA GLN A 286 -1.99 -4.89 -13.97
C GLN A 286 -1.28 -3.66 -13.41
N PHE A 287 -0.39 -3.79 -12.44
CA PHE A 287 0.38 -2.69 -11.88
C PHE A 287 1.18 -1.94 -12.96
N PHE A 288 1.78 -2.67 -13.87
CA PHE A 288 2.55 -2.08 -14.96
C PHE A 288 1.68 -1.25 -15.91
N PHE A 289 0.54 -1.78 -16.36
CA PHE A 289 -0.26 -1.15 -17.39
C PHE A 289 -1.29 -0.13 -16.88
N THR A 290 -1.78 -0.28 -15.64
CA THR A 290 -2.92 0.52 -15.17
C THR A 290 -2.59 1.48 -14.03
N TYR A 291 -1.43 1.31 -13.35
CA TYR A 291 -1.08 2.13 -12.19
C TYR A 291 -0.04 3.19 -12.59
N PRO A 292 -0.40 4.47 -12.62
CA PRO A 292 0.58 5.54 -12.81
C PRO A 292 1.50 5.68 -11.59
N GLU A 293 2.71 6.19 -11.80
CA GLU A 293 3.62 6.51 -10.71
C GLU A 293 3.17 7.79 -10.01
N THR A 294 2.96 7.70 -8.70
CA THR A 294 2.46 8.80 -7.86
C THR A 294 3.55 9.48 -7.04
N CYS A 295 4.74 8.88 -6.98
CA CYS A 295 5.85 9.36 -6.15
C CYS A 295 6.31 10.77 -6.53
N GLY A 296 6.30 11.69 -5.55
CA GLY A 296 6.76 13.07 -5.72
C GLY A 296 5.82 13.94 -6.55
N LYS A 297 4.54 13.57 -6.66
CA LYS A 297 3.50 14.33 -7.35
C LYS A 297 2.48 14.90 -6.36
N THR A 298 1.95 16.06 -6.67
CA THR A 298 0.84 16.65 -5.92
C THR A 298 -0.46 15.90 -6.19
N LEU A 299 -1.48 16.12 -5.38
CA LEU A 299 -2.77 15.47 -5.54
C LEU A 299 -3.48 15.87 -6.83
N GLU A 300 -3.31 17.13 -7.21
CA GLU A 300 -3.83 17.73 -8.43
C GLU A 300 -3.16 17.08 -9.65
N GLU A 301 -1.84 16.93 -9.63
CA GLU A 301 -1.10 16.21 -10.67
C GLU A 301 -1.53 14.74 -10.80
N ILE A 302 -1.78 14.05 -9.67
CA ILE A 302 -2.30 12.68 -9.68
C ILE A 302 -3.70 12.65 -10.31
N GLU A 303 -4.49 13.71 -10.16
CA GLU A 303 -5.79 13.82 -10.81
C GLU A 303 -5.69 13.79 -12.33
N VAL A 304 -4.78 14.55 -12.88
CA VAL A 304 -4.49 14.58 -14.33
C VAL A 304 -4.04 13.20 -14.84
N LEU A 305 -3.23 12.44 -14.06
CA LEU A 305 -2.77 11.12 -14.48
C LEU A 305 -3.89 10.10 -14.71
N PHE A 306 -5.01 10.24 -14.02
CA PHE A 306 -6.17 9.36 -14.17
C PHE A 306 -7.23 9.91 -15.13
N SER A 307 -7.06 11.13 -15.64
CA SER A 307 -7.97 11.74 -16.62
C SER A 307 -7.99 10.96 -17.94
N LYS A 308 -8.89 11.33 -18.85
CA LYS A 308 -8.94 10.73 -20.20
C LYS A 308 -7.76 11.16 -21.06
N GLU A 309 -7.25 12.36 -20.84
CA GLU A 309 -6.15 13.00 -21.60
C GLU A 309 -4.78 12.76 -20.93
N GLY A 310 -4.78 12.15 -19.76
CA GLY A 310 -3.56 11.85 -19.01
C GLY A 310 -2.65 10.83 -19.70
N PRO A 311 -1.35 10.85 -19.38
CA PRO A 311 -0.39 9.91 -19.97
C PRO A 311 -0.73 8.47 -19.58
N HIS A 312 -0.34 7.53 -20.43
CA HIS A 312 -0.48 6.12 -20.07
C HIS A 312 0.32 5.79 -18.80
N ALA A 313 -0.22 4.90 -17.95
CA ALA A 313 0.39 4.57 -16.66
C ALA A 313 1.85 4.15 -16.77
N TRP A 314 2.22 3.38 -17.80
CA TRP A 314 3.61 2.91 -18.03
C TRP A 314 4.58 4.02 -18.49
N GLN A 315 4.09 5.17 -18.92
CA GLN A 315 4.90 6.32 -19.33
C GLN A 315 5.22 7.26 -18.15
N THR A 316 4.50 7.13 -17.05
CA THR A 316 4.68 7.99 -15.89
C THR A 316 6.00 7.71 -15.18
N LYS A 317 6.74 8.77 -14.85
CA LYS A 317 8.04 8.71 -14.18
C LYS A 317 7.95 9.36 -12.81
N LYS A 318 8.82 8.92 -11.89
CA LYS A 318 9.03 9.54 -10.60
C LYS A 318 9.55 10.96 -10.73
N GLY A 319 9.16 11.84 -9.81
CA GLY A 319 9.85 13.12 -9.58
C GLY A 319 9.67 14.20 -10.65
N SER A 320 8.70 14.06 -11.56
CA SER A 320 8.35 15.14 -12.51
C SER A 320 7.17 15.95 -11.98
N SER A 321 7.31 16.59 -10.81
CA SER A 321 6.30 17.51 -10.30
C SER A 321 6.50 18.89 -10.95
N HIS A 322 5.43 19.46 -11.49
CA HIS A 322 5.44 20.85 -11.95
C HIS A 322 5.69 21.80 -10.78
N LEU A 323 5.16 21.50 -9.60
CA LEU A 323 5.38 22.31 -8.40
C LEU A 323 6.87 22.41 -8.03
N ALA A 324 7.65 21.33 -8.16
CA ALA A 324 9.09 21.38 -7.89
C ALA A 324 9.83 22.30 -8.88
N GLN A 325 9.43 22.29 -10.15
CA GLN A 325 9.96 23.18 -11.17
C GLN A 325 9.53 24.64 -10.92
N ASP A 326 8.29 24.86 -10.53
CA ASP A 326 7.77 26.19 -10.22
C ASP A 326 8.46 26.77 -8.98
N VAL A 327 8.69 25.98 -7.95
CA VAL A 327 9.48 26.40 -6.77
C VAL A 327 10.91 26.73 -7.16
N GLU A 328 11.55 25.93 -7.98
CA GLU A 328 12.92 26.21 -8.46
C GLU A 328 12.97 27.52 -9.29
N ASN A 329 11.97 27.74 -10.13
CA ASN A 329 11.80 28.98 -10.90
C ASN A 329 11.58 30.20 -10.00
N VAL A 330 10.73 30.07 -8.97
CA VAL A 330 10.48 31.13 -7.98
C VAL A 330 11.75 31.45 -7.19
N VAL A 331 12.47 30.44 -6.72
CA VAL A 331 13.75 30.62 -6.00
C VAL A 331 14.79 31.28 -6.90
N ALA A 332 14.86 30.89 -8.17
CA ALA A 332 15.76 31.48 -9.14
C ALA A 332 15.39 32.96 -9.47
N ALA A 333 14.11 33.29 -9.50
CA ALA A 333 13.61 34.64 -9.69
C ALA A 333 13.87 35.53 -8.47
N GLN A 334 13.65 34.99 -7.26
CA GLN A 334 13.98 35.68 -6.00
C GLN A 334 15.48 35.99 -5.89
N ALA A 335 16.34 35.08 -6.33
CA ALA A 335 17.78 35.26 -6.35
C ALA A 335 18.21 36.34 -7.35
N LYS A 336 17.40 36.62 -8.39
CA LYS A 336 17.62 37.67 -9.39
C LYS A 336 16.97 39.01 -9.03
N GLY A 337 16.27 39.13 -7.90
CA GLY A 337 15.57 40.34 -7.49
C GLY A 337 14.24 40.62 -8.21
N ASP A 338 13.75 39.69 -9.02
CA ASP A 338 12.53 39.81 -9.85
C ASP A 338 11.29 39.16 -9.21
N ALA A 339 11.26 39.06 -7.90
CA ALA A 339 10.18 38.34 -7.18
C ALA A 339 8.76 38.89 -7.46
N LEU A 340 8.61 40.20 -7.62
CA LEU A 340 7.34 40.87 -7.95
C LEU A 340 6.83 40.50 -9.35
N ALA A 341 7.71 40.47 -10.34
CA ALA A 341 7.37 40.11 -11.72
C ALA A 341 6.90 38.65 -11.84
N THR A 342 7.40 37.76 -10.96
CA THR A 342 7.02 36.35 -10.96
C THR A 342 5.61 36.16 -10.39
N ILE A 343 5.25 36.90 -9.33
CA ILE A 343 3.90 36.88 -8.73
C ILE A 343 2.86 37.41 -9.70
N GLU A 344 3.18 38.51 -10.40
CA GLU A 344 2.31 39.08 -11.45
C GLU A 344 2.09 38.10 -12.63
N ASN A 345 3.13 37.39 -13.05
CA ASN A 345 3.04 36.40 -14.12
C ASN A 345 2.21 35.17 -13.73
N ILE A 346 2.32 34.70 -12.47
CA ILE A 346 1.49 33.60 -11.95
C ILE A 346 0.02 34.02 -11.89
N ALA A 347 -0.28 35.19 -11.36
CA ALA A 347 -1.65 35.73 -11.28
C ALA A 347 -2.27 35.97 -12.66
N LYS A 348 -1.46 36.29 -13.68
CA LYS A 348 -1.91 36.47 -15.06
C LYS A 348 -2.23 35.13 -15.72
N LYS A 349 -1.41 34.09 -15.46
CA LYS A 349 -1.61 32.74 -15.98
C LYS A 349 -2.89 32.10 -15.41
N GLU A 350 -3.17 32.28 -14.11
CA GLU A 350 -4.43 31.84 -13.49
C GLU A 350 -5.65 32.52 -14.11
N LYS A 351 -5.58 33.81 -14.43
CA LYS A 351 -6.67 34.53 -15.09
C LYS A 351 -6.93 34.04 -16.50
N ASP A 352 -5.89 33.76 -17.26
CA ASP A 352 -5.99 33.25 -18.63
C ASP A 352 -6.56 31.82 -18.66
N GLU A 353 -6.18 30.94 -17.71
CA GLU A 353 -6.72 29.59 -17.58
C GLU A 353 -8.21 29.61 -17.14
N THR A 354 -8.61 30.52 -16.25
CA THR A 354 -9.99 30.66 -15.80
C THR A 354 -10.90 31.16 -16.93
N GLN A 355 -10.44 32.09 -17.77
CA GLN A 355 -11.18 32.59 -18.92
C GLN A 355 -11.32 31.55 -20.04
N THR A 356 -10.34 30.66 -20.21
CA THR A 356 -10.41 29.57 -21.18
C THR A 356 -11.39 28.48 -20.74
N THR A 357 -11.57 28.29 -19.43
CA THR A 357 -12.49 27.30 -18.88
C THR A 357 -13.96 27.79 -18.89
N GLU A 358 -14.19 29.10 -18.85
CA GLU A 358 -15.55 29.69 -18.96
C GLU A 358 -16.02 29.83 -20.43
N ALA A 359 -15.13 29.66 -21.41
CA ALA A 359 -15.41 29.79 -22.84
C ALA A 359 -15.71 28.45 -23.56
N VAL A 360 -15.66 27.32 -22.82
CA VAL A 360 -15.98 25.96 -23.29
C VAL A 360 -17.20 25.44 -22.56
#